data_b6c02e07b1b7ff6d68b16bb9c807b13f
#
_entry.id   b6c02e07b1b7ff6d68b16bb9c807b13f
#
_cell.length_a   1.000
_cell.length_b   1.000
_cell.length_c   1.000
_cell.angle_alpha   90.00
_cell.angle_beta   90.00
_cell.angle_gamma   90.00
#
_symmetry.space_group_name_H-M   'P 1'
#
loop_
_entity.id
_entity.type
_entity.pdbx_description
1 polymer ?
#
loop_
_entity_poly.entity_id
_entity_poly.type
_entity_poly.pdbx_seq_one_letter_code
_entity_poly.pdbx_strand_id
1 'polypeptide(L)'
;MKKIILITGGQRSGKSNKAEELALSLSSNPIYVATAHIWDDEFRERVRKHQKRRGPQWTNIEEELYLSRHDLSGRVAVIDCVTLWLTNFFYANDSDVNKSLEAAKAEFDAFTQYDATYIFVTNEIGSGGVSENALQRKFTDLQGWMNQYIASKADEVIWMVSGIPVKIK
;
A
#
# COMPACT_ATOMS: atom_id res chain seq x y z
N MET A 1 17.57 -8.49 7.59
CA MET A 1 16.47 -9.47 7.78
C MET A 1 15.19 -8.91 7.22
N LYS A 2 14.49 -9.69 6.41
CA LYS A 2 13.20 -9.28 5.83
C LYS A 2 12.16 -9.02 6.92
N LYS A 3 11.46 -7.90 6.82
CA LYS A 3 10.34 -7.57 7.69
C LYS A 3 9.19 -6.97 6.88
N ILE A 4 7.98 -7.47 7.08
CA ILE A 4 6.77 -6.99 6.43
C ILE A 4 5.81 -6.47 7.51
N ILE A 5 5.41 -5.21 7.38
CA ILE A 5 4.46 -4.54 8.27
C ILE A 5 3.27 -4.08 7.44
N LEU A 6 2.07 -4.42 7.86
CA LEU A 6 0.83 -3.94 7.25
C LEU A 6 0.16 -2.92 8.16
N ILE A 7 -0.12 -1.74 7.63
CA ILE A 7 -0.90 -0.70 8.31
C ILE A 7 -2.24 -0.58 7.58
N THR A 8 -3.30 -0.97 8.26
CA THR A 8 -4.67 -0.97 7.74
C THR A 8 -5.55 0.01 8.50
N GLY A 9 -6.65 0.43 7.90
CA GLY A 9 -7.63 1.30 8.53
C GLY A 9 -8.52 2.00 7.51
N GLY A 10 -9.56 2.66 7.98
CA GLY A 10 -10.48 3.42 7.15
C GLY A 10 -9.84 4.67 6.54
N GLN A 11 -10.62 5.35 5.71
CA GLN A 11 -10.20 6.62 5.11
C GLN A 11 -9.89 7.66 6.20
N ARG A 12 -8.79 8.42 6.02
CA ARG A 12 -8.37 9.47 6.95
C ARG A 12 -8.12 9.01 8.39
N SER A 13 -7.76 7.75 8.59
CA SER A 13 -7.47 7.19 9.92
C SER A 13 -6.04 7.40 10.41
N GLY A 14 -5.17 8.04 9.61
CA GLY A 14 -3.77 8.33 9.99
C GLY A 14 -2.75 7.27 9.54
N LYS A 15 -3.12 6.39 8.61
CA LYS A 15 -2.25 5.31 8.12
C LYS A 15 -0.93 5.81 7.52
N SER A 16 -1.00 6.74 6.57
CA SER A 16 0.20 7.26 5.89
C SER A 16 1.14 7.97 6.86
N ASN A 17 0.61 8.77 7.78
CA ASN A 17 1.41 9.42 8.81
C ASN A 17 2.13 8.40 9.71
N LYS A 18 1.42 7.35 10.12
CA LYS A 18 2.01 6.28 10.94
C LYS A 18 3.10 5.52 10.19
N ALA A 19 2.88 5.23 8.90
CA ALA A 19 3.87 4.57 8.05
C ALA A 19 5.13 5.43 7.88
N GLU A 20 4.98 6.72 7.62
CA GLU A 20 6.10 7.66 7.48
C GLU A 20 6.89 7.79 8.80
N GLU A 21 6.20 7.95 9.93
CA GLU A 21 6.81 8.01 11.27
C GLU A 21 7.62 6.75 11.57
N LEU A 22 7.02 5.58 11.33
CA LEU A 22 7.68 4.29 11.55
C LEU A 22 8.91 4.13 10.65
N ALA A 23 8.82 4.47 9.38
CA ALA A 23 9.94 4.38 8.45
C ALA A 23 11.10 5.29 8.87
N LEU A 24 10.82 6.52 9.29
CA LEU A 24 11.84 7.46 9.78
C LEU A 24 12.47 7.01 11.10
N SER A 25 11.76 6.27 11.94
CA SER A 25 12.32 5.68 13.15
C SER A 25 13.30 4.54 12.87
N LEU A 26 13.17 3.89 11.70
CA LEU A 26 13.97 2.74 11.29
C LEU A 26 15.09 3.09 10.32
N SER A 27 15.02 4.22 9.64
CA SER A 27 16.01 4.64 8.63
C SER A 27 16.11 6.15 8.52
N SER A 28 17.32 6.65 8.36
CA SER A 28 17.57 8.08 8.05
C SER A 28 17.29 8.43 6.58
N ASN A 29 17.11 7.44 5.74
CA ASN A 29 16.92 7.59 4.29
C ASN A 29 15.92 6.55 3.78
N PRO A 30 14.65 6.61 4.21
CA PRO A 30 13.64 5.66 3.76
C PRO A 30 13.18 5.93 2.34
N ILE A 31 12.56 4.90 1.73
CA ILE A 31 11.96 4.98 0.40
C ILE A 31 10.44 5.13 0.54
N TYR A 32 9.87 6.01 -0.27
CA TYR A 32 8.42 6.11 -0.44
C TYR A 32 8.04 5.68 -1.85
N VAL A 33 7.27 4.61 -1.94
CA VAL A 33 6.75 4.07 -3.20
C VAL A 33 5.29 4.50 -3.34
N ALA A 34 5.04 5.39 -4.28
CA ALA A 34 3.70 5.84 -4.62
C ALA A 34 3.13 4.95 -5.73
N THR A 35 1.97 4.37 -5.50
CA THR A 35 1.31 3.45 -6.43
C THR A 35 0.17 4.09 -7.22
N ALA A 36 -0.10 5.36 -6.98
CA ALA A 36 -1.19 6.06 -7.64
C ALA A 36 -0.93 6.28 -9.13
N HIS A 37 -1.93 5.99 -9.96
CA HIS A 37 -1.96 6.45 -11.33
C HIS A 37 -2.29 7.95 -11.39
N ILE A 38 -1.50 8.71 -12.16
CA ILE A 38 -1.71 10.16 -12.29
C ILE A 38 -2.66 10.44 -13.46
N TRP A 39 -3.92 10.74 -13.13
CA TRP A 39 -5.00 10.94 -14.10
C TRP A 39 -4.97 12.32 -14.78
N ASP A 40 -4.54 13.36 -14.02
CA ASP A 40 -4.56 14.73 -14.47
C ASP A 40 -3.52 15.61 -13.76
N ASP A 41 -3.42 16.88 -14.16
CA ASP A 41 -2.45 17.83 -13.62
C ASP A 41 -2.78 18.23 -12.17
N GLU A 42 -4.05 18.27 -11.77
CA GLU A 42 -4.44 18.53 -10.38
C GLU A 42 -3.94 17.43 -9.46
N PHE A 43 -4.12 16.18 -9.87
CA PHE A 43 -3.64 15.02 -9.10
C PHE A 43 -2.11 15.00 -9.04
N ARG A 44 -1.44 15.31 -10.16
CA ARG A 44 0.03 15.47 -10.21
C ARG A 44 0.53 16.50 -9.20
N GLU A 45 -0.14 17.63 -9.09
CA GLU A 45 0.22 18.69 -8.15
C GLU A 45 0.00 18.24 -6.68
N ARG A 46 -1.04 17.45 -6.41
CA ARG A 46 -1.24 16.84 -5.09
C ARG A 46 -0.08 15.89 -4.72
N VAL A 47 0.35 15.04 -5.65
CA VAL A 47 1.50 14.14 -5.46
C VAL A 47 2.77 14.95 -5.16
N ARG A 48 3.04 16.03 -5.91
CA ARG A 48 4.18 16.92 -5.67
C ARG A 48 4.14 17.58 -4.30
N LYS A 49 2.99 18.04 -3.84
CA LYS A 49 2.82 18.61 -2.49
C LYS A 49 3.13 17.58 -1.41
N HIS A 50 2.67 16.35 -1.57
CA HIS A 50 2.99 15.26 -0.65
C HIS A 50 4.49 14.93 -0.63
N GLN A 51 5.15 14.91 -1.79
CA GLN A 51 6.60 14.71 -1.87
C GLN A 51 7.37 15.82 -1.16
N LYS A 52 7.01 17.09 -1.40
CA LYS A 52 7.66 18.24 -0.75
C LYS A 52 7.50 18.22 0.77
N ARG A 53 6.33 17.77 1.27
CA ARG A 53 6.06 17.68 2.71
C ARG A 53 6.98 16.68 3.41
N ARG A 54 7.30 15.56 2.75
CA ARG A 54 8.13 14.51 3.33
C ARG A 54 9.58 14.92 3.60
N GLY A 55 10.11 15.89 2.88
CA GLY A 55 11.46 16.39 3.06
C GLY A 55 12.53 15.63 2.26
N PRO A 56 13.81 16.09 2.34
CA PRO A 56 14.88 15.61 1.47
C PRO A 56 15.44 14.25 1.84
N GLN A 57 15.15 13.73 3.03
CA GLN A 57 15.63 12.42 3.49
C GLN A 57 14.95 11.25 2.79
N TRP A 58 13.83 11.49 2.12
CA TRP A 58 13.08 10.47 1.41
C TRP A 58 13.56 10.28 -0.03
N THR A 59 13.72 9.01 -0.42
CA THR A 59 13.81 8.64 -1.83
C THR A 59 12.40 8.32 -2.33
N ASN A 60 11.95 8.97 -3.42
CA ASN A 60 10.61 8.77 -3.96
C ASN A 60 10.68 7.89 -5.20
N ILE A 61 9.83 6.87 -5.25
CA ILE A 61 9.62 5.98 -6.39
C ILE A 61 8.14 6.05 -6.77
N GLU A 62 7.85 6.17 -8.05
CA GLU A 62 6.50 6.04 -8.61
C GLU A 62 6.43 4.72 -9.37
N GLU A 63 5.55 3.80 -8.94
CA GLU A 63 5.35 2.50 -9.58
C GLU A 63 3.90 2.06 -9.45
N GLU A 64 3.22 1.96 -10.57
CA GLU A 64 1.79 1.66 -10.60
C GLU A 64 1.48 0.15 -10.45
N LEU A 65 2.31 -0.72 -10.99
CA LEU A 65 2.03 -2.16 -11.08
C LEU A 65 3.19 -3.05 -10.62
N TYR A 66 4.38 -2.84 -11.16
CA TYR A 66 5.48 -3.79 -11.11
C TYR A 66 6.51 -3.41 -10.03
N LEU A 67 6.09 -3.50 -8.78
CA LEU A 67 6.93 -3.19 -7.62
C LEU A 67 8.23 -4.00 -7.60
N SER A 68 8.19 -5.25 -8.10
CA SER A 68 9.33 -6.16 -8.13
C SER A 68 10.49 -5.70 -9.03
N ARG A 69 10.26 -4.69 -9.87
CA ARG A 69 11.35 -4.06 -10.67
C ARG A 69 12.34 -3.28 -9.80
N HIS A 70 11.95 -2.97 -8.58
CA HIS A 70 12.74 -2.17 -7.65
C HIS A 70 13.35 -3.07 -6.58
N ASP A 71 14.66 -3.27 -6.64
CA ASP A 71 15.41 -3.96 -5.59
C ASP A 71 15.60 -2.99 -4.40
N LEU A 72 14.95 -3.28 -3.29
CA LEU A 72 14.99 -2.48 -2.06
C LEU A 72 15.84 -3.14 -0.97
N SER A 73 16.72 -4.06 -1.34
CA SER A 73 17.59 -4.78 -0.39
C SER A 73 18.31 -3.83 0.57
N GLY A 74 18.24 -4.14 1.86
CA GLY A 74 18.85 -3.33 2.91
C GLY A 74 18.15 -2.01 3.23
N ARG A 75 17.00 -1.73 2.60
CA ARG A 75 16.28 -0.46 2.75
C ARG A 75 14.99 -0.61 3.56
N VAL A 76 14.48 0.52 4.02
CA VAL A 76 13.14 0.65 4.61
C VAL A 76 12.25 1.37 3.60
N ALA A 77 11.12 0.78 3.25
CA ALA A 77 10.21 1.35 2.26
C ALA A 77 8.77 1.39 2.75
N VAL A 78 8.11 2.51 2.49
CA VAL A 78 6.66 2.67 2.61
C VAL A 78 6.03 2.49 1.24
N ILE A 79 5.05 1.64 1.11
CA ILE A 79 4.25 1.43 -0.10
C ILE A 79 2.85 2.01 0.15
N ASP A 80 2.56 3.13 -0.48
CA ASP A 80 1.31 3.87 -0.27
C ASP A 80 0.58 4.08 -1.61
N CYS A 81 -0.45 3.31 -1.85
CA CYS A 81 -1.07 2.33 -1.00
C CYS A 81 -1.46 1.07 -1.79
N VAL A 82 -1.74 -0.01 -1.08
CA VAL A 82 -2.23 -1.26 -1.67
C VAL A 82 -3.55 -1.06 -2.41
N THR A 83 -4.44 -0.22 -1.90
CA THR A 83 -5.74 0.06 -2.51
C THR A 83 -5.61 0.64 -3.92
N LEU A 84 -4.76 1.65 -4.11
CA LEU A 84 -4.52 2.23 -5.44
C LEU A 84 -3.75 1.27 -6.35
N TRP A 85 -2.82 0.51 -5.80
CA TRP A 85 -2.11 -0.53 -6.52
C TRP A 85 -3.07 -1.61 -7.05
N LEU A 86 -4.01 -2.08 -6.24
CA LEU A 86 -5.06 -3.03 -6.66
C LEU A 86 -6.02 -2.42 -7.68
N THR A 87 -6.33 -1.12 -7.57
CA THR A 87 -7.11 -0.40 -8.58
C THR A 87 -6.44 -0.47 -9.95
N ASN A 88 -5.11 -0.32 -10.00
CA ASN A 88 -4.35 -0.40 -11.24
C ASN A 88 -4.41 -1.82 -11.85
N PHE A 89 -4.27 -2.88 -11.04
CA PHE A 89 -4.44 -4.27 -11.50
C PHE A 89 -5.86 -4.56 -11.95
N PHE A 90 -6.85 -4.08 -11.22
CA PHE A 90 -8.26 -4.28 -11.53
C PHE A 90 -8.63 -3.65 -12.87
N TYR A 91 -8.13 -2.44 -13.11
CA TYR A 91 -8.30 -1.76 -14.40
C TYR A 91 -7.59 -2.50 -15.54
N ALA A 92 -6.34 -2.91 -15.32
CA ALA A 92 -5.52 -3.60 -16.32
C ALA A 92 -6.06 -4.99 -16.69
N ASN A 93 -6.87 -5.61 -15.84
CA ASN A 93 -7.47 -6.92 -16.02
C ASN A 93 -8.98 -6.85 -16.31
N ASP A 94 -9.48 -5.77 -16.87
CA ASP A 94 -10.89 -5.58 -17.26
C ASP A 94 -11.88 -5.89 -16.12
N SER A 95 -11.54 -5.51 -14.91
CA SER A 95 -12.33 -5.73 -13.68
C SER A 95 -12.54 -7.23 -13.33
N ASP A 96 -11.64 -8.10 -13.78
CA ASP A 96 -11.61 -9.50 -13.38
C ASP A 96 -10.92 -9.63 -12.02
N VAL A 97 -11.71 -10.01 -11.00
CA VAL A 97 -11.22 -10.11 -9.60
C VAL A 97 -10.16 -11.20 -9.46
N ASN A 98 -10.37 -12.36 -10.05
CA ASN A 98 -9.45 -13.50 -9.89
C ASN A 98 -8.11 -13.24 -10.56
N LYS A 99 -8.11 -12.72 -11.80
CA LYS A 99 -6.88 -12.34 -12.50
C LYS A 99 -6.12 -11.25 -11.75
N SER A 100 -6.83 -10.24 -11.26
CA SER A 100 -6.22 -9.13 -10.50
C SER A 100 -5.62 -9.62 -9.19
N LEU A 101 -6.32 -10.49 -8.47
CA LEU A 101 -5.84 -11.05 -7.21
C LEU A 101 -4.58 -11.90 -7.41
N GLU A 102 -4.58 -12.80 -8.39
CA GLU A 102 -3.42 -13.66 -8.68
C GLU A 102 -2.22 -12.84 -9.15
N ALA A 103 -2.43 -11.84 -10.00
CA ALA A 103 -1.35 -10.95 -10.44
C ALA A 103 -0.76 -10.14 -9.27
N ALA A 104 -1.61 -9.59 -8.41
CA ALA A 104 -1.16 -8.82 -7.24
C ALA A 104 -0.41 -9.71 -6.22
N LYS A 105 -0.87 -10.93 -5.96
CA LYS A 105 -0.17 -11.88 -5.09
C LYS A 105 1.20 -12.24 -5.64
N ALA A 106 1.30 -12.57 -6.93
CA ALA A 106 2.56 -12.91 -7.57
C ALA A 106 3.56 -11.74 -7.50
N GLU A 107 3.09 -10.53 -7.75
CA GLU A 107 3.91 -9.32 -7.69
C GLU A 107 4.35 -9.00 -6.26
N PHE A 108 3.47 -9.16 -5.27
CA PHE A 108 3.80 -9.01 -3.86
C PHE A 108 4.89 -10.00 -3.42
N ASP A 109 4.76 -11.27 -3.79
CA ASP A 109 5.75 -12.29 -3.45
C ASP A 109 7.11 -12.02 -4.09
N ALA A 110 7.11 -11.62 -5.36
CA ALA A 110 8.34 -11.25 -6.08
C ALA A 110 9.00 -10.00 -5.47
N PHE A 111 8.22 -8.99 -5.13
CA PHE A 111 8.71 -7.75 -4.52
C PHE A 111 9.29 -7.97 -3.13
N THR A 112 8.65 -8.80 -2.32
CA THR A 112 9.04 -9.02 -0.92
C THR A 112 10.02 -10.17 -0.71
N GLN A 113 10.66 -10.68 -1.75
CA GLN A 113 11.65 -11.76 -1.62
C GLN A 113 12.98 -11.30 -1.01
N TYR A 114 13.31 -10.02 -1.09
CA TYR A 114 14.59 -9.47 -0.64
C TYR A 114 14.60 -9.10 0.84
N ASP A 115 15.78 -9.02 1.42
CA ASP A 115 16.00 -8.55 2.79
C ASP A 115 15.85 -7.04 2.87
N ALA A 116 14.64 -6.59 3.13
CA ALA A 116 14.25 -5.19 3.32
C ALA A 116 13.14 -5.10 4.36
N THR A 117 12.87 -3.90 4.83
CA THR A 117 11.67 -3.62 5.65
C THR A 117 10.61 -2.97 4.77
N TYR A 118 9.49 -3.66 4.59
CA TYR A 118 8.35 -3.23 3.79
C TYR A 118 7.21 -2.80 4.70
N ILE A 119 6.76 -1.55 4.56
CA ILE A 119 5.62 -1.00 5.29
C ILE A 119 4.50 -0.73 4.28
N PHE A 120 3.53 -1.65 4.20
CA PHE A 120 2.39 -1.52 3.31
C PHE A 120 1.27 -0.75 3.98
N VAL A 121 0.74 0.25 3.29
CA VAL A 121 -0.46 1.00 3.70
C VAL A 121 -1.64 0.50 2.88
N THR A 122 -2.72 0.13 3.54
CA THR A 122 -3.94 -0.34 2.87
C THR A 122 -5.20 0.25 3.50
N ASN A 123 -6.25 0.43 2.70
CA ASN A 123 -7.55 0.83 3.22
C ASN A 123 -8.39 -0.39 3.59
N GLU A 124 -9.15 -0.27 4.68
CA GLU A 124 -10.26 -1.14 5.01
C GLU A 124 -11.54 -0.50 4.44
N ILE A 125 -12.13 -1.11 3.42
CA ILE A 125 -13.29 -0.57 2.69
C ILE A 125 -14.54 -1.43 2.83
N GLY A 126 -14.43 -2.63 3.39
CA GLY A 126 -15.52 -3.61 3.48
C GLY A 126 -16.37 -3.51 4.74
N SER A 127 -15.90 -2.85 5.79
CA SER A 127 -16.59 -2.78 7.09
C SER A 127 -17.84 -1.92 7.08
N GLY A 128 -18.00 -1.04 6.10
CA GLY A 128 -19.14 -0.09 6.03
C GLY A 128 -20.42 -0.65 5.44
N GLY A 129 -20.41 -1.92 5.02
CA GLY A 129 -21.57 -2.57 4.40
C GLY A 129 -21.33 -2.98 2.94
N VAL A 130 -22.37 -3.45 2.29
CA VAL A 130 -22.33 -3.94 0.91
C VAL A 130 -22.89 -2.88 -0.05
N SER A 131 -22.09 -2.50 -1.04
CA SER A 131 -22.45 -1.48 -2.03
C SER A 131 -23.53 -1.98 -2.99
N GLU A 132 -24.43 -1.10 -3.41
CA GLU A 132 -25.38 -1.36 -4.51
C GLU A 132 -24.67 -1.47 -5.86
N ASN A 133 -23.52 -0.84 -6.03
CA ASN A 133 -22.73 -0.88 -7.26
C ASN A 133 -21.97 -2.21 -7.36
N ALA A 134 -22.24 -2.98 -8.42
CA ALA A 134 -21.62 -4.29 -8.64
C ALA A 134 -20.08 -4.21 -8.80
N LEU A 135 -19.59 -3.20 -9.48
CA LEU A 135 -18.14 -3.00 -9.67
C LEU A 135 -17.45 -2.72 -8.35
N GLN A 136 -18.07 -1.90 -7.50
CA GLN A 136 -17.58 -1.61 -6.16
C GLN A 136 -17.56 -2.86 -5.29
N ARG A 137 -18.58 -3.74 -5.37
CA ARG A 137 -18.57 -5.02 -4.64
C ARG A 137 -17.40 -5.90 -5.05
N LYS A 138 -17.17 -6.03 -6.36
CA LYS A 138 -16.01 -6.79 -6.88
C LYS A 138 -14.69 -6.26 -6.37
N PHE A 139 -14.50 -4.95 -6.39
CA PHE A 139 -13.27 -4.32 -5.89
C PHE A 139 -13.12 -4.50 -4.37
N THR A 140 -14.21 -4.40 -3.61
CA THR A 140 -14.22 -4.64 -2.16
C THR A 140 -13.77 -6.07 -1.82
N ASP A 141 -14.25 -7.06 -2.60
CA ASP A 141 -13.80 -8.45 -2.45
C ASP A 141 -12.29 -8.59 -2.74
N LEU A 142 -11.82 -8.03 -3.85
CA LEU A 142 -10.40 -8.03 -4.22
C LEU A 142 -9.54 -7.42 -3.10
N GLN A 143 -9.92 -6.26 -2.60
CA GLN A 143 -9.22 -5.57 -1.51
C GLN A 143 -9.18 -6.42 -0.24
N GLY A 144 -10.31 -6.98 0.15
CA GLY A 144 -10.40 -7.81 1.35
C GLY A 144 -9.52 -9.06 1.27
N TRP A 145 -9.56 -9.78 0.15
CA TRP A 145 -8.72 -10.97 -0.05
C TRP A 145 -7.23 -10.64 -0.11
N MET A 146 -6.85 -9.55 -0.76
CA MET A 146 -5.45 -9.14 -0.80
C MET A 146 -4.97 -8.66 0.58
N ASN A 147 -5.80 -7.96 1.34
CA ASN A 147 -5.47 -7.59 2.72
C ASN A 147 -5.23 -8.82 3.60
N GLN A 148 -6.06 -9.86 3.48
CA GLN A 148 -5.85 -11.13 4.18
C GLN A 148 -4.52 -11.78 3.75
N TYR A 149 -4.22 -11.79 2.47
CA TYR A 149 -2.98 -12.37 1.96
C TYR A 149 -1.74 -11.67 2.51
N ILE A 150 -1.69 -10.34 2.44
CA ILE A 150 -0.58 -9.55 2.98
C ILE A 150 -0.48 -9.74 4.49
N ALA A 151 -1.59 -9.69 5.22
CA ALA A 151 -1.62 -9.87 6.67
C ALA A 151 -1.10 -11.25 7.09
N SER A 152 -1.39 -12.30 6.31
CA SER A 152 -0.87 -13.65 6.56
C SER A 152 0.66 -13.72 6.46
N LYS A 153 1.25 -12.96 5.55
CA LYS A 153 2.70 -12.88 5.33
C LYS A 153 3.41 -11.86 6.22
N ALA A 154 2.66 -10.90 6.77
CA ALA A 154 3.22 -9.83 7.59
C ALA A 154 3.72 -10.33 8.94
N ASP A 155 4.82 -9.74 9.41
CA ASP A 155 5.36 -9.93 10.77
C ASP A 155 4.59 -9.10 11.80
N GLU A 156 4.08 -7.94 11.37
CA GLU A 156 3.26 -7.06 12.20
C GLU A 156 2.07 -6.54 11.39
N VAL A 157 0.92 -6.41 12.05
CA VAL A 157 -0.28 -5.76 11.50
C VAL A 157 -0.76 -4.71 12.51
N ILE A 158 -0.89 -3.48 12.03
CA ILE A 158 -1.35 -2.33 12.81
C ILE A 158 -2.66 -1.82 12.22
N TRP A 159 -3.69 -1.72 13.07
CA TRP A 159 -4.97 -1.13 12.72
C TRP A 159 -5.05 0.30 13.21
N MET A 160 -5.27 1.25 12.31
CA MET A 160 -5.44 2.66 12.66
C MET A 160 -6.89 2.98 12.89
N VAL A 161 -7.21 3.44 14.09
CA VAL A 161 -8.55 3.87 14.49
C VAL A 161 -8.46 5.32 14.97
N SER A 162 -9.03 6.26 14.21
CA SER A 162 -9.06 7.67 14.57
C SER A 162 -7.68 8.24 14.97
N GLY A 163 -6.66 7.90 14.22
CA GLY A 163 -5.28 8.32 14.46
C GLY A 163 -4.52 7.51 15.51
N ILE A 164 -5.17 6.52 16.14
CA ILE A 164 -4.58 5.70 17.19
C ILE A 164 -4.16 4.34 16.62
N PRO A 165 -2.89 3.96 16.72
CA PRO A 165 -2.42 2.64 16.26
C PRO A 165 -2.80 1.55 17.27
N VAL A 166 -3.38 0.46 16.76
CA VAL A 166 -3.67 -0.76 17.51
C VAL A 166 -2.92 -1.91 16.86
N LYS A 167 -1.97 -2.49 17.56
CA LYS A 167 -1.26 -3.67 17.08
C LYS A 167 -2.15 -4.91 17.24
N ILE A 168 -2.44 -5.59 16.12
CA ILE A 168 -3.30 -6.79 16.08
C ILE A 168 -2.53 -8.06 15.71
N LYS A 169 -1.29 -7.92 15.24
CA LYS A 169 -0.36 -9.03 15.03
C LYS A 169 1.07 -8.61 15.33
#